data_59d96a63e5e2dcdc071a3f68f41d0f6d
#
_entry.id   59d96a63e5e2dcdc071a3f68f41d0f6d
#
_cell.length_a   1.000
_cell.length_b   1.000
_cell.length_c   1.000
_cell.angle_alpha   90.00
_cell.angle_beta   90.00
_cell.angle_gamma   90.00
#
_symmetry.space_group_name_H-M   'P 1'
#
loop_
_entity.id
_entity.type
_entity.pdbx_description
1 polymer ?
#
loop_
_entity_poly.entity_id
_entity_poly.type
_entity_poly.pdbx_seq_one_letter_code
_entity_poly.pdbx_strand_id
1 'polypeptide(L)'
;MSPRPLILVSNDDGYQAPGLQELRKALSVVGDVVVCAPFAEQSGTSHSISLTTPLRLREHAPQLFSVDGTPADSVYVALCSQGRVLARRPDLVVSGINHGLNLAGDVFYSGTVAAAREAALRGLRGLALSAGPEADLRGCAECAVGLARAFLSEGLPSSGAGVLLNVNFPAGDHWQVRATRLGSRRYEDRAEFRRDPRGGEYLWLGGSSAIHGEAEGSDTEAYDAGVVGVTPLSLEMWASSQQPLAERIASGVGGMLAVSS
;
A
#
# COMPACT_ATOMS: atom_id res chain seq x y z
N MET A 1 -14.31 17.03 -25.19
CA MET A 1 -14.33 15.81 -24.37
C MET A 1 -13.21 15.93 -23.36
N SER A 2 -13.48 15.73 -22.09
CA SER A 2 -12.40 15.67 -21.10
C SER A 2 -11.45 14.52 -21.45
N PRO A 3 -10.13 14.67 -21.25
CA PRO A 3 -9.17 13.61 -21.51
C PRO A 3 -9.51 12.39 -20.62
N ARG A 4 -9.24 11.18 -21.12
CA ARG A 4 -9.39 9.96 -20.32
C ARG A 4 -8.55 10.05 -19.06
N PRO A 5 -9.01 9.51 -17.91
CA PRO A 5 -8.18 9.44 -16.71
C PRO A 5 -6.85 8.72 -16.99
N LEU A 6 -5.74 9.21 -16.43
CA LEU A 6 -4.45 8.53 -16.44
C LEU A 6 -4.26 7.81 -15.11
N ILE A 7 -4.05 6.51 -15.17
CA ILE A 7 -3.91 5.63 -14.00
C ILE A 7 -2.50 5.06 -13.98
N LEU A 8 -1.76 5.31 -12.90
CA LEU A 8 -0.51 4.63 -12.62
C LEU A 8 -0.80 3.37 -11.81
N VAL A 9 -0.26 2.23 -12.26
CA VAL A 9 -0.37 0.93 -11.55
C VAL A 9 1.01 0.50 -11.07
N SER A 10 1.09 0.06 -9.82
CA SER A 10 2.29 -0.50 -9.16
C SER A 10 1.91 -1.71 -8.30
N ASN A 11 2.88 -2.32 -7.63
CA ASN A 11 2.71 -3.40 -6.64
C ASN A 11 4.01 -3.61 -5.87
N ASP A 12 4.08 -4.66 -5.04
CA ASP A 12 5.29 -5.17 -4.41
C ASP A 12 5.68 -6.60 -4.84
N ASP A 13 4.80 -7.30 -5.55
CA ASP A 13 5.09 -8.64 -6.09
C ASP A 13 5.95 -8.62 -7.38
N GLY A 14 6.20 -7.43 -7.93
CA GLY A 14 6.96 -7.24 -9.17
C GLY A 14 6.10 -7.05 -10.42
N TYR A 15 6.70 -6.44 -11.47
CA TYR A 15 5.98 -6.00 -12.67
C TYR A 15 5.33 -7.14 -13.49
N GLN A 16 5.75 -8.38 -13.30
CA GLN A 16 5.20 -9.56 -13.99
C GLN A 16 4.14 -10.30 -13.17
N ALA A 17 3.89 -9.88 -11.92
CA ALA A 17 2.97 -10.57 -11.04
C ALA A 17 1.55 -10.69 -11.63
N PRO A 18 0.89 -11.86 -11.50
CA PRO A 18 -0.44 -12.09 -12.07
C PRO A 18 -1.47 -11.04 -11.63
N GLY A 19 -1.49 -10.67 -10.34
CA GLY A 19 -2.41 -9.68 -9.79
C GLY A 19 -2.27 -8.30 -10.45
N LEU A 20 -1.02 -7.87 -10.72
CA LEU A 20 -0.75 -6.60 -11.41
C LEU A 20 -1.21 -6.66 -12.88
N GLN A 21 -0.99 -7.78 -13.57
CA GLN A 21 -1.38 -7.93 -14.98
C GLN A 21 -2.89 -7.95 -15.16
N GLU A 22 -3.63 -8.64 -14.29
CA GLU A 22 -5.10 -8.62 -14.30
C GLU A 22 -5.63 -7.21 -13.98
N LEU A 23 -5.05 -6.53 -12.99
CA LEU A 23 -5.41 -5.16 -12.63
C LEU A 23 -5.17 -4.18 -13.79
N ARG A 24 -4.00 -4.24 -14.44
CA ARG A 24 -3.66 -3.45 -15.63
C ARG A 24 -4.70 -3.61 -16.74
N LYS A 25 -5.05 -4.86 -17.05
CA LYS A 25 -6.03 -5.21 -18.08
C LYS A 25 -7.41 -4.66 -17.72
N ALA A 26 -7.89 -4.90 -16.50
CA ALA A 26 -9.20 -4.46 -16.06
C ALA A 26 -9.32 -2.92 -16.05
N LEU A 27 -8.35 -2.20 -15.51
CA LEU A 27 -8.38 -0.74 -15.41
C LEU A 27 -8.32 -0.02 -16.78
N SER A 28 -7.93 -0.70 -17.85
CA SER A 28 -7.90 -0.12 -19.21
C SER A 28 -9.28 0.35 -19.71
N VAL A 29 -10.38 -0.17 -19.14
CA VAL A 29 -11.73 0.31 -19.44
C VAL A 29 -12.10 1.61 -18.71
N VAL A 30 -11.32 1.99 -17.69
CA VAL A 30 -11.51 3.22 -16.91
C VAL A 30 -10.70 4.37 -17.49
N GLY A 31 -9.45 4.13 -17.83
CA GLY A 31 -8.51 5.16 -18.25
C GLY A 31 -7.33 4.63 -19.05
N ASP A 32 -6.37 5.52 -19.30
CA ASP A 32 -5.07 5.16 -19.85
C ASP A 32 -4.19 4.64 -18.71
N VAL A 33 -3.67 3.42 -18.85
CA VAL A 33 -2.95 2.73 -17.80
C VAL A 33 -1.46 2.69 -18.10
N VAL A 34 -0.65 3.17 -17.16
CA VAL A 34 0.82 3.03 -17.17
C VAL A 34 1.22 2.20 -15.96
N VAL A 35 2.09 1.23 -16.17
CA VAL A 35 2.68 0.42 -15.10
C VAL A 35 4.09 0.89 -14.80
N CYS A 36 4.37 1.13 -13.53
CA CYS A 36 5.73 1.28 -13.02
C CYS A 36 5.82 0.56 -11.67
N ALA A 37 6.50 -0.57 -11.63
CA ALA A 37 6.52 -1.49 -10.50
C ALA A 37 7.94 -2.01 -10.24
N PRO A 38 8.24 -2.61 -9.09
CA PRO A 38 9.52 -3.25 -8.83
C PRO A 38 9.86 -4.32 -9.88
N PHE A 39 11.15 -4.45 -10.21
CA PHE A 39 11.62 -5.49 -11.11
C PHE A 39 11.41 -6.90 -10.54
N ALA A 40 11.54 -7.05 -9.21
CA ALA A 40 11.38 -8.30 -8.48
C ALA A 40 10.53 -8.07 -7.23
N GLU A 41 10.12 -9.17 -6.59
CA GLU A 41 9.35 -9.15 -5.34
C GLU A 41 10.05 -8.34 -4.23
N GLN A 42 9.28 -7.52 -3.51
CA GLN A 42 9.69 -6.60 -2.46
C GLN A 42 8.77 -6.69 -1.22
N SER A 43 8.34 -7.90 -0.86
CA SER A 43 7.47 -8.12 0.30
C SER A 43 8.10 -7.64 1.60
N GLY A 44 7.31 -7.00 2.46
CA GLY A 44 7.74 -6.55 3.79
C GLY A 44 8.71 -5.36 3.80
N THR A 45 8.90 -4.66 2.69
CA THR A 45 9.81 -3.51 2.59
C THR A 45 9.26 -2.23 3.21
N SER A 46 8.00 -2.21 3.67
CA SER A 46 7.37 -1.01 4.21
C SER A 46 7.44 0.17 3.22
N HIS A 47 7.51 1.41 3.71
CA HIS A 47 7.68 2.61 2.89
C HIS A 47 9.16 2.99 2.76
N SER A 48 9.99 2.04 2.36
CA SER A 48 11.43 2.27 2.15
C SER A 48 11.68 3.02 0.84
N ILE A 49 12.62 3.99 0.87
CA ILE A 49 13.08 4.78 -0.28
C ILE A 49 14.58 4.62 -0.43
N SER A 50 15.05 4.36 -1.65
CA SER A 50 16.46 4.19 -2.01
C SER A 50 17.13 5.54 -2.21
N LEU A 51 17.75 6.09 -1.15
CA LEU A 51 18.43 7.39 -1.20
C LEU A 51 19.92 7.30 -1.52
N THR A 52 20.54 6.14 -1.24
CA THR A 52 22.00 5.97 -1.31
C THR A 52 22.45 5.02 -2.44
N THR A 53 21.49 4.39 -3.11
CA THR A 53 21.75 3.44 -4.19
C THR A 53 21.10 3.95 -5.48
N PRO A 54 21.81 3.98 -6.62
CA PRO A 54 21.22 4.36 -7.89
C PRO A 54 20.20 3.34 -8.36
N LEU A 55 19.05 3.83 -8.83
CA LEU A 55 17.97 3.01 -9.38
C LEU A 55 18.05 2.93 -10.90
N ARG A 56 17.65 1.80 -11.48
CA ARG A 56 17.53 1.62 -12.93
C ARG A 56 16.07 1.48 -13.32
N LEU A 57 15.63 2.36 -14.22
CA LEU A 57 14.35 2.29 -14.88
C LEU A 57 14.50 1.49 -16.19
N ARG A 58 13.64 0.48 -16.40
CA ARG A 58 13.59 -0.32 -17.63
C ARG A 58 12.20 -0.26 -18.22
N GLU A 59 12.13 0.01 -19.53
CA GLU A 59 10.91 -0.13 -20.32
C GLU A 59 10.90 -1.53 -20.95
N HIS A 60 9.83 -2.30 -20.70
CA HIS A 60 9.65 -3.66 -21.23
C HIS A 60 8.70 -3.71 -22.41
N ALA A 61 7.75 -2.79 -22.46
CA ALA A 61 6.79 -2.58 -23.54
C ALA A 61 6.20 -1.17 -23.38
N PRO A 62 5.47 -0.65 -24.37
CA PRO A 62 4.77 0.62 -24.22
C PRO A 62 3.94 0.65 -22.94
N GLN A 63 4.16 1.67 -22.12
CA GLN A 63 3.47 1.87 -20.82
C GLN A 63 3.72 0.77 -19.77
N LEU A 64 4.80 -0.01 -19.91
CA LEU A 64 5.20 -1.04 -18.95
C LEU A 64 6.65 -0.86 -18.54
N PHE A 65 6.85 -0.36 -17.34
CA PHE A 65 8.16 -0.05 -16.77
C PHE A 65 8.42 -0.83 -15.48
N SER A 66 9.70 -1.09 -15.22
CA SER A 66 10.13 -1.57 -13.91
C SER A 66 11.30 -0.75 -13.35
N VAL A 67 11.41 -0.76 -12.03
CA VAL A 67 12.50 -0.14 -11.27
C VAL A 67 13.16 -1.21 -10.40
N ASP A 68 14.50 -1.22 -10.32
CA ASP A 68 15.24 -2.10 -9.40
C ASP A 68 15.29 -1.52 -7.98
N GLY A 69 14.12 -1.20 -7.45
CA GLY A 69 13.89 -0.59 -6.15
C GLY A 69 12.60 -1.06 -5.50
N THR A 70 12.19 -0.36 -4.48
CA THR A 70 10.98 -0.65 -3.70
C THR A 70 9.69 -0.25 -4.45
N PRO A 71 8.51 -0.66 -3.96
CA PRO A 71 7.23 -0.17 -4.47
C PRO A 71 7.09 1.36 -4.40
N ALA A 72 7.52 1.96 -3.30
CA ALA A 72 7.53 3.41 -3.13
C ALA A 72 8.50 4.10 -4.11
N ASP A 73 9.71 3.53 -4.33
CA ASP A 73 10.64 4.01 -5.35
C ASP A 73 10.01 3.99 -6.74
N SER A 74 9.28 2.93 -7.08
CA SER A 74 8.65 2.77 -8.40
C SER A 74 7.63 3.88 -8.66
N VAL A 75 6.79 4.21 -7.69
CA VAL A 75 5.83 5.31 -7.78
C VAL A 75 6.56 6.66 -7.78
N TYR A 76 7.57 6.85 -6.92
CA TYR A 76 8.39 8.06 -6.89
C TYR A 76 9.03 8.33 -8.25
N VAL A 77 9.71 7.33 -8.82
CA VAL A 77 10.35 7.42 -10.15
C VAL A 77 9.33 7.77 -11.22
N ALA A 78 8.18 7.09 -11.24
CA ALA A 78 7.13 7.37 -12.22
C ALA A 78 6.67 8.83 -12.15
N LEU A 79 6.40 9.36 -10.96
CA LEU A 79 5.91 10.73 -10.75
C LEU A 79 6.96 11.81 -11.04
N CYS A 80 8.26 11.49 -10.84
CA CYS A 80 9.37 12.44 -10.95
C CYS A 80 10.21 12.26 -12.22
N SER A 81 9.85 11.35 -13.14
CA SER A 81 10.63 10.96 -14.32
C SER A 81 10.68 12.01 -15.45
N GLN A 82 10.13 13.20 -15.26
CA GLN A 82 10.12 14.28 -16.27
C GLN A 82 9.55 13.83 -17.63
N GLY A 83 8.45 13.09 -17.62
CA GLY A 83 7.77 12.63 -18.82
C GLY A 83 8.25 11.30 -19.39
N ARG A 84 9.27 10.64 -18.80
CA ARG A 84 9.78 9.35 -19.29
C ARG A 84 8.83 8.18 -19.03
N VAL A 85 8.08 8.22 -17.93
CA VAL A 85 7.10 7.19 -17.55
C VAL A 85 5.67 7.70 -17.77
N LEU A 86 5.37 8.88 -17.25
CA LEU A 86 4.05 9.48 -17.29
C LEU A 86 4.09 10.78 -18.12
N ALA A 87 3.26 10.88 -19.15
CA ALA A 87 3.15 12.09 -19.96
C ALA A 87 2.57 13.30 -19.20
N ARG A 88 1.80 13.04 -18.14
CA ARG A 88 1.22 14.04 -17.24
C ARG A 88 1.02 13.43 -15.85
N ARG A 89 0.64 14.26 -14.88
CA ARG A 89 0.29 13.80 -13.53
C ARG A 89 -0.88 12.81 -13.60
N PRO A 90 -0.82 11.65 -12.95
CA PRO A 90 -1.92 10.68 -12.97
C PRO A 90 -3.09 11.18 -12.11
N ASP A 91 -4.29 10.74 -12.46
CA ASP A 91 -5.52 11.05 -11.73
C ASP A 91 -5.73 10.09 -10.55
N LEU A 92 -5.14 8.88 -10.66
CA LEU A 92 -5.23 7.81 -9.68
C LEU A 92 -3.95 6.95 -9.72
N VAL A 93 -3.48 6.53 -8.58
CA VAL A 93 -2.44 5.49 -8.43
C VAL A 93 -3.06 4.28 -7.76
N VAL A 94 -2.97 3.11 -8.40
CA VAL A 94 -3.48 1.84 -7.87
C VAL A 94 -2.30 0.90 -7.66
N SER A 95 -2.18 0.37 -6.46
CA SER A 95 -1.14 -0.60 -6.10
C SER A 95 -1.76 -1.96 -5.81
N GLY A 96 -1.27 -3.01 -6.45
CA GLY A 96 -1.75 -4.38 -6.28
C GLY A 96 -1.94 -5.10 -7.63
N ILE A 97 -2.71 -6.20 -7.68
CA ILE A 97 -3.40 -6.83 -6.54
C ILE A 97 -2.38 -7.69 -5.81
N ASN A 98 -2.12 -7.39 -4.54
CA ASN A 98 -1.17 -8.11 -3.71
C ASN A 98 -1.64 -9.54 -3.42
N HIS A 99 -0.73 -10.49 -3.46
CA HIS A 99 -0.96 -11.86 -2.99
C HIS A 99 -0.75 -11.94 -1.48
N GLY A 100 -1.80 -11.71 -0.72
CA GLY A 100 -1.81 -11.66 0.75
C GLY A 100 -2.53 -10.42 1.26
N LEU A 101 -2.95 -10.46 2.50
CA LEU A 101 -3.76 -9.41 3.12
C LEU A 101 -2.91 -8.31 3.72
N ASN A 102 -3.45 -7.10 3.71
CA ASN A 102 -2.89 -5.95 4.40
C ASN A 102 -3.97 -5.38 5.33
N LEU A 103 -4.28 -6.09 6.42
CA LEU A 103 -5.31 -5.75 7.41
C LEU A 103 -4.68 -5.13 8.66
N ALA A 104 -5.41 -4.27 9.32
CA ALA A 104 -5.00 -3.71 10.62
C ALA A 104 -3.57 -3.13 10.59
N GLY A 105 -2.70 -3.61 11.48
CA GLY A 105 -1.30 -3.18 11.58
C GLY A 105 -0.39 -3.57 10.40
N ASP A 106 -0.81 -4.51 9.53
CA ASP A 106 -0.02 -4.92 8.37
C ASP A 106 0.24 -3.75 7.40
N VAL A 107 -0.64 -2.74 7.39
CA VAL A 107 -0.50 -1.52 6.57
C VAL A 107 0.82 -0.77 6.79
N PHE A 108 1.47 -0.96 7.95
CA PHE A 108 2.77 -0.35 8.24
C PHE A 108 3.93 -1.07 7.55
N TYR A 109 3.82 -2.37 7.32
CA TYR A 109 4.87 -3.21 6.73
C TYR A 109 4.70 -3.42 5.23
N SER A 110 3.50 -3.14 4.69
CA SER A 110 3.10 -3.41 3.32
C SER A 110 3.77 -2.51 2.30
N GLY A 111 4.43 -3.11 1.31
CA GLY A 111 4.92 -2.45 0.11
C GLY A 111 3.79 -2.00 -0.81
N THR A 112 2.72 -2.78 -0.91
CA THR A 112 1.50 -2.44 -1.67
C THR A 112 0.88 -1.15 -1.16
N VAL A 113 0.68 -1.05 0.17
CA VAL A 113 0.13 0.17 0.80
C VAL A 113 1.12 1.33 0.66
N ALA A 114 2.43 1.06 0.74
CA ALA A 114 3.46 2.09 0.60
C ALA A 114 3.47 2.75 -0.78
N ALA A 115 3.31 1.98 -1.86
CA ALA A 115 3.20 2.54 -3.21
C ALA A 115 1.99 3.48 -3.36
N ALA A 116 0.82 3.08 -2.85
CA ALA A 116 -0.37 3.93 -2.85
C ALA A 116 -0.20 5.16 -1.92
N ARG A 117 0.48 4.98 -0.77
CA ARG A 117 0.80 6.07 0.17
C ARG A 117 1.73 7.10 -0.43
N GLU A 118 2.74 6.67 -1.21
CA GLU A 118 3.66 7.58 -1.90
C GLU A 118 2.92 8.55 -2.83
N ALA A 119 1.90 8.06 -3.52
CA ALA A 119 1.03 8.91 -4.33
C ALA A 119 0.20 9.87 -3.48
N ALA A 120 -0.39 9.38 -2.40
CA ALA A 120 -1.23 10.18 -1.53
C ALA A 120 -0.44 11.29 -0.80
N LEU A 121 0.80 11.02 -0.38
CA LEU A 121 1.73 12.03 0.15
C LEU A 121 2.01 13.16 -0.83
N ARG A 122 1.81 12.93 -2.13
CA ARG A 122 1.96 13.94 -3.19
C ARG A 122 0.63 14.55 -3.65
N GLY A 123 -0.41 14.43 -2.84
CA GLY A 123 -1.72 15.01 -3.12
C GLY A 123 -2.50 14.29 -4.23
N LEU A 124 -2.27 12.99 -4.44
CA LEU A 124 -2.97 12.15 -5.40
C LEU A 124 -3.96 11.21 -4.70
N ARG A 125 -4.80 10.55 -5.50
CA ARG A 125 -5.58 9.40 -5.06
C ARG A 125 -4.69 8.16 -5.06
N GLY A 126 -4.54 7.50 -3.91
CA GLY A 126 -3.84 6.23 -3.74
C GLY A 126 -4.83 5.12 -3.35
N LEU A 127 -4.84 4.02 -4.08
CA LEU A 127 -5.67 2.85 -3.83
C LEU A 127 -4.80 1.62 -3.72
N ALA A 128 -4.75 0.98 -2.55
CA ALA A 128 -4.04 -0.28 -2.31
C ALA A 128 -5.03 -1.43 -2.32
N LEU A 129 -4.72 -2.50 -3.05
CA LEU A 129 -5.58 -3.67 -3.26
C LEU A 129 -4.83 -4.95 -2.88
N SER A 130 -5.44 -5.75 -2.00
CA SER A 130 -4.85 -6.99 -1.48
C SER A 130 -5.87 -8.11 -1.50
N ALA A 131 -5.47 -9.30 -1.94
CA ALA A 131 -6.32 -10.47 -2.07
C ALA A 131 -5.93 -11.55 -1.06
N GLY A 132 -6.91 -12.12 -0.36
CA GLY A 132 -6.73 -13.32 0.44
C GLY A 132 -6.44 -14.56 -0.44
N PRO A 133 -5.99 -15.68 0.18
CA PRO A 133 -5.51 -16.85 -0.57
C PRO A 133 -6.51 -17.46 -1.55
N GLU A 134 -7.79 -17.35 -1.28
CA GLU A 134 -8.88 -17.96 -2.08
C GLU A 134 -9.73 -16.91 -2.81
N ALA A 135 -9.25 -15.68 -2.92
CA ALA A 135 -9.90 -14.65 -3.72
C ALA A 135 -9.58 -14.82 -5.20
N ASP A 136 -10.60 -14.76 -6.06
CA ASP A 136 -10.39 -14.78 -7.51
C ASP A 136 -9.80 -13.46 -8.00
N LEU A 137 -8.59 -13.49 -8.52
CA LEU A 137 -7.88 -12.28 -8.99
C LEU A 137 -8.65 -11.53 -10.08
N ARG A 138 -9.39 -12.22 -10.92
CA ARG A 138 -10.20 -11.59 -11.96
C ARG A 138 -11.40 -10.86 -11.35
N GLY A 139 -12.10 -11.48 -10.42
CA GLY A 139 -13.19 -10.84 -9.66
C GLY A 139 -12.68 -9.62 -8.88
N CYS A 140 -11.50 -9.73 -8.23
CA CYS A 140 -10.85 -8.61 -7.57
C CYS A 140 -10.58 -7.44 -8.54
N ALA A 141 -10.05 -7.73 -9.73
CA ALA A 141 -9.76 -6.72 -10.74
C ALA A 141 -11.05 -6.08 -11.32
N GLU A 142 -12.13 -6.85 -11.49
CA GLU A 142 -13.44 -6.34 -11.88
C GLU A 142 -14.04 -5.42 -10.79
N CYS A 143 -13.95 -5.81 -9.52
CA CYS A 143 -14.35 -4.95 -8.40
C CYS A 143 -13.51 -3.67 -8.35
N ALA A 144 -12.19 -3.76 -8.59
CA ALA A 144 -11.29 -2.62 -8.65
C ALA A 144 -11.69 -1.58 -9.71
N VAL A 145 -12.29 -1.99 -10.83
CA VAL A 145 -12.86 -1.07 -11.84
C VAL A 145 -13.97 -0.21 -11.24
N GLY A 146 -14.87 -0.81 -10.46
CA GLY A 146 -15.94 -0.10 -9.76
C GLY A 146 -15.37 0.90 -8.73
N LEU A 147 -14.43 0.44 -7.91
CA LEU A 147 -13.76 1.26 -6.91
C LEU A 147 -13.00 2.44 -7.55
N ALA A 148 -12.26 2.20 -8.64
CA ALA A 148 -11.53 3.23 -9.35
C ALA A 148 -12.46 4.30 -9.95
N ARG A 149 -13.58 3.90 -10.56
CA ARG A 149 -14.59 4.83 -11.09
C ARG A 149 -15.21 5.68 -9.98
N ALA A 150 -15.62 5.05 -8.89
CA ALA A 150 -16.18 5.74 -7.74
C ALA A 150 -15.16 6.73 -7.16
N PHE A 151 -13.91 6.30 -6.97
CA PHE A 151 -12.86 7.15 -6.39
C PHE A 151 -12.47 8.33 -7.31
N LEU A 152 -12.50 8.14 -8.62
CA LEU A 152 -12.26 9.22 -9.59
C LEU A 152 -13.41 10.24 -9.65
N SER A 153 -14.65 9.83 -9.33
CA SER A 153 -15.80 10.73 -9.30
C SER A 153 -15.85 11.63 -8.07
N GLU A 154 -15.18 11.24 -6.98
CA GLU A 154 -15.10 12.02 -5.75
C GLU A 154 -14.09 13.16 -5.85
N GLY A 155 -14.40 14.29 -5.23
CA GLY A 155 -13.46 15.40 -5.07
C GLY A 155 -12.32 15.05 -4.12
N LEU A 156 -11.10 15.55 -4.38
CA LEU A 156 -10.03 15.54 -3.39
C LEU A 156 -10.28 16.62 -2.32
N PRO A 157 -9.77 16.42 -1.09
CA PRO A 157 -9.87 17.42 -0.04
C PRO A 157 -9.32 18.79 -0.49
N SER A 158 -10.00 19.86 -0.14
CA SER A 158 -9.59 21.26 -0.45
C SER A 158 -8.25 21.66 0.19
N SER A 159 -7.79 20.91 1.20
CA SER A 159 -6.45 21.06 1.80
C SER A 159 -5.29 20.74 0.85
N GLY A 160 -5.56 20.15 -0.32
CA GLY A 160 -4.53 19.64 -1.23
C GLY A 160 -3.89 18.33 -0.79
N ALA A 161 -4.33 17.76 0.34
CA ALA A 161 -3.89 16.44 0.79
C ALA A 161 -4.44 15.36 -0.14
N GLY A 162 -3.63 14.34 -0.42
CA GLY A 162 -4.09 13.14 -1.12
C GLY A 162 -4.97 12.27 -0.23
N VAL A 163 -5.60 11.29 -0.85
CA VAL A 163 -6.45 10.31 -0.16
C VAL A 163 -5.88 8.92 -0.38
N LEU A 164 -5.74 8.16 0.70
CA LEU A 164 -5.26 6.78 0.69
C LEU A 164 -6.37 5.84 1.14
N LEU A 165 -6.73 4.91 0.27
CA LEU A 165 -7.67 3.84 0.56
C LEU A 165 -6.97 2.49 0.49
N ASN A 166 -7.23 1.64 1.47
CA ASN A 166 -6.75 0.26 1.54
C ASN A 166 -7.94 -0.69 1.43
N VAL A 167 -7.84 -1.68 0.55
CA VAL A 167 -8.92 -2.63 0.24
C VAL A 167 -8.39 -4.05 0.34
N ASN A 168 -9.14 -4.92 1.03
CA ASN A 168 -8.82 -6.32 1.14
C ASN A 168 -10.00 -7.17 0.64
N PHE A 169 -9.69 -8.12 -0.24
CA PHE A 169 -10.66 -9.04 -0.84
C PHE A 169 -10.62 -10.38 -0.09
N PRO A 170 -11.72 -10.81 0.54
CA PRO A 170 -11.84 -12.15 1.09
C PRO A 170 -11.99 -13.21 -0.01
N ALA A 171 -12.07 -14.47 0.38
CA ALA A 171 -12.35 -15.59 -0.52
C ALA A 171 -13.58 -15.33 -1.40
N GLY A 172 -13.57 -15.83 -2.64
CA GLY A 172 -14.67 -15.69 -3.60
C GLY A 172 -14.34 -14.80 -4.79
N ASP A 173 -15.38 -14.41 -5.50
CA ASP A 173 -15.33 -13.66 -6.77
C ASP A 173 -16.32 -12.47 -6.82
N HIS A 174 -17.33 -12.46 -5.95
CA HIS A 174 -18.32 -11.41 -5.83
C HIS A 174 -18.57 -11.06 -4.36
N TRP A 175 -18.56 -9.79 -4.03
CA TRP A 175 -18.64 -9.33 -2.65
C TRP A 175 -19.56 -8.13 -2.47
N GLN A 176 -20.12 -8.00 -1.28
CA GLN A 176 -20.55 -6.71 -0.78
C GLN A 176 -19.32 -5.87 -0.44
N VAL A 177 -19.42 -4.55 -0.61
CA VAL A 177 -18.35 -3.59 -0.32
C VAL A 177 -18.81 -2.65 0.78
N ARG A 178 -17.98 -2.44 1.79
CA ARG A 178 -18.32 -1.63 2.97
C ARG A 178 -17.15 -0.73 3.36
N ALA A 179 -17.45 0.51 3.79
CA ALA A 179 -16.45 1.34 4.45
C ALA A 179 -16.10 0.74 5.81
N THR A 180 -14.82 0.74 6.15
CA THR A 180 -14.29 0.15 7.36
C THR A 180 -13.26 1.06 8.03
N ARG A 181 -12.88 0.75 9.26
CA ARG A 181 -11.71 1.31 9.96
C ARG A 181 -10.67 0.22 10.18
N LEU A 182 -9.45 0.58 10.52
CA LEU A 182 -8.44 -0.42 10.88
C LEU A 182 -8.89 -1.20 12.12
N GLY A 183 -8.77 -2.51 12.03
CA GLY A 183 -9.04 -3.46 13.09
C GLY A 183 -7.81 -3.77 13.93
N SER A 184 -7.78 -5.00 14.43
CA SER A 184 -6.65 -5.55 15.16
C SER A 184 -6.30 -6.93 14.59
N ARG A 185 -5.03 -7.12 14.25
CA ARG A 185 -4.48 -8.39 13.80
C ARG A 185 -3.20 -8.65 14.58
N ARG A 186 -3.15 -9.78 15.26
CA ARG A 186 -2.00 -10.16 16.08
C ARG A 186 -1.38 -11.40 15.49
N TYR A 187 -0.08 -11.37 15.33
CA TYR A 187 0.72 -12.54 14.99
C TYR A 187 1.29 -13.16 16.26
N GLU A 188 1.50 -14.46 16.22
CA GLU A 188 2.31 -15.08 17.25
C GLU A 188 3.77 -14.64 17.03
N ASP A 189 4.23 -13.71 17.88
CA ASP A 189 5.60 -13.19 17.81
C ASP A 189 6.59 -14.32 18.13
N ARG A 190 7.15 -14.92 17.08
CA ARG A 190 8.08 -16.04 17.21
C ARG A 190 9.28 -15.85 16.31
N ALA A 191 10.48 -16.02 16.86
CA ALA A 191 11.70 -16.23 16.11
C ALA A 191 12.09 -17.71 16.20
N GLU A 192 12.06 -18.42 15.07
CA GLU A 192 12.43 -19.83 15.00
C GLU A 192 13.90 -19.96 14.58
N PHE A 193 14.76 -20.39 15.49
CA PHE A 193 16.18 -20.63 15.23
C PHE A 193 16.39 -22.02 14.66
N ARG A 194 17.17 -22.11 13.59
CA ARG A 194 17.56 -23.36 12.90
C ARG A 194 19.04 -23.35 12.57
N ARG A 195 19.59 -24.52 12.22
CA ARG A 195 20.97 -24.64 11.72
C ARG A 195 20.99 -25.11 10.27
N ASP A 196 21.84 -24.53 9.47
CA ASP A 196 22.11 -24.98 8.13
C ASP A 196 22.99 -26.26 8.12
N PRO A 197 23.13 -26.97 6.99
CA PRO A 197 23.97 -28.17 6.90
C PRO A 197 25.45 -27.96 7.22
N ARG A 198 25.94 -26.71 7.26
CA ARG A 198 27.33 -26.34 7.61
C ARG A 198 27.48 -25.91 9.06
N GLY A 199 26.39 -25.97 9.84
CA GLY A 199 26.36 -25.60 11.27
C GLY A 199 26.13 -24.11 11.53
N GLY A 200 25.96 -23.28 10.50
CA GLY A 200 25.59 -21.88 10.64
C GLY A 200 24.18 -21.73 11.18
N GLU A 201 23.99 -20.85 12.18
CA GLU A 201 22.67 -20.56 12.73
C GLU A 201 21.94 -19.52 11.87
N TYR A 202 20.66 -19.74 11.61
CA TYR A 202 19.76 -18.80 10.95
C TYR A 202 18.41 -18.81 11.63
N LEU A 203 17.58 -17.81 11.39
CA LEU A 203 16.28 -17.69 12.02
C LEU A 203 15.19 -17.26 10.99
N TRP A 204 13.96 -17.68 11.29
CA TRP A 204 12.76 -17.17 10.65
C TRP A 204 12.01 -16.28 11.63
N LEU A 205 11.56 -15.11 11.14
CA LEU A 205 10.66 -14.24 11.87
C LEU A 205 9.22 -14.54 11.46
N GLY A 206 8.32 -14.54 12.43
CA GLY A 206 6.89 -14.68 12.22
C GLY A 206 6.31 -16.01 12.69
N GLY A 207 4.99 -16.02 12.90
CA GLY A 207 4.16 -17.20 13.16
C GLY A 207 3.21 -17.43 11.99
N SER A 208 2.75 -18.67 11.82
CA SER A 208 1.87 -19.08 10.72
C SER A 208 0.41 -18.65 10.89
N SER A 209 0.00 -18.20 12.07
CA SER A 209 -1.37 -17.84 12.39
C SER A 209 -1.49 -16.38 12.84
N ALA A 210 -2.43 -15.67 12.22
CA ALA A 210 -2.87 -14.36 12.68
C ALA A 210 -4.24 -14.48 13.34
N ILE A 211 -4.40 -13.86 14.50
CA ILE A 211 -5.67 -13.79 15.23
C ILE A 211 -6.24 -12.39 15.00
N HIS A 212 -7.47 -12.33 14.51
CA HIS A 212 -8.21 -11.08 14.38
C HIS A 212 -8.86 -10.70 15.70
N GLY A 213 -8.78 -9.45 16.09
CA GLY A 213 -9.49 -8.94 17.26
C GLY A 213 -10.92 -8.56 16.89
N GLU A 214 -11.83 -8.77 17.82
CA GLU A 214 -13.22 -8.35 17.70
C GLU A 214 -13.31 -6.82 17.71
N ALA A 215 -13.70 -6.23 16.59
CA ALA A 215 -13.86 -4.79 16.45
C ALA A 215 -14.92 -4.49 15.38
N GLU A 216 -16.15 -4.21 15.80
CA GLU A 216 -17.27 -3.88 14.92
C GLU A 216 -16.89 -2.76 13.93
N GLY A 217 -17.23 -2.93 12.65
CA GLY A 217 -16.94 -1.98 11.58
C GLY A 217 -15.46 -1.96 11.14
N SER A 218 -14.64 -2.92 11.57
CA SER A 218 -13.24 -2.99 11.17
C SER A 218 -13.02 -3.76 9.86
N ASP A 219 -11.83 -3.59 9.30
CA ASP A 219 -11.37 -4.31 8.11
C ASP A 219 -11.20 -5.82 8.38
N THR A 220 -10.76 -6.19 9.59
CA THR A 220 -10.64 -7.58 10.01
C THR A 220 -12.01 -8.25 10.15
N GLU A 221 -12.99 -7.58 10.75
CA GLU A 221 -14.37 -8.08 10.86
C GLU A 221 -15.03 -8.21 9.48
N ALA A 222 -14.84 -7.21 8.59
CA ALA A 222 -15.37 -7.28 7.24
C ALA A 222 -14.80 -8.47 6.46
N TYR A 223 -13.49 -8.68 6.56
CA TYR A 223 -12.81 -9.81 5.91
C TYR A 223 -13.36 -11.15 6.41
N ASP A 224 -13.48 -11.32 7.72
CA ASP A 224 -14.01 -12.55 8.34
C ASP A 224 -15.48 -12.81 7.98
N ALA A 225 -16.25 -11.75 7.72
CA ALA A 225 -17.63 -11.81 7.24
C ALA A 225 -17.75 -12.02 5.71
N GLY A 226 -16.65 -12.16 4.97
CA GLY A 226 -16.67 -12.30 3.52
C GLY A 226 -17.05 -11.02 2.78
N VAL A 227 -16.79 -9.85 3.37
CA VAL A 227 -17.11 -8.51 2.83
C VAL A 227 -15.82 -7.77 2.48
N VAL A 228 -15.79 -7.12 1.33
CA VAL A 228 -14.66 -6.26 0.95
C VAL A 228 -14.70 -4.98 1.78
N GLY A 229 -13.67 -4.79 2.59
CA GLY A 229 -13.48 -3.58 3.39
C GLY A 229 -12.73 -2.50 2.61
N VAL A 230 -13.25 -1.27 2.60
CA VAL A 230 -12.56 -0.08 2.09
C VAL A 230 -12.20 0.80 3.27
N THR A 231 -10.93 0.82 3.62
CA THR A 231 -10.40 1.48 4.82
C THR A 231 -9.63 2.74 4.43
N PRO A 232 -10.07 3.94 4.82
CA PRO A 232 -9.26 5.14 4.66
C PRO A 232 -8.09 5.12 5.65
N LEU A 233 -6.88 5.45 5.15
CA LEU A 233 -5.67 5.54 5.97
C LEU A 233 -5.22 6.99 6.11
N SER A 234 -4.83 7.38 7.33
CA SER A 234 -4.26 8.69 7.59
C SER A 234 -2.83 8.78 7.06
N LEU A 235 -2.49 9.94 6.50
CA LEU A 235 -1.13 10.31 6.12
C LEU A 235 -0.43 11.07 7.25
N GLU A 236 -1.19 11.55 8.24
CA GLU A 236 -0.68 12.30 9.37
C GLU A 236 -0.26 11.36 10.49
N MET A 237 0.99 11.47 10.90
CA MET A 237 1.56 10.68 12.00
C MET A 237 1.62 11.44 13.33
N TRP A 238 1.28 12.73 13.33
CA TRP A 238 1.26 13.51 14.58
C TRP A 238 0.07 13.13 15.44
N ALA A 239 0.35 12.65 16.66
CA ALA A 239 -0.64 12.26 17.63
C ALA A 239 -0.94 13.44 18.59
N SER A 240 -1.89 14.31 18.24
CA SER A 240 -2.27 15.48 19.03
C SER A 240 -2.65 15.14 20.47
N SER A 241 -3.28 13.98 20.69
CA SER A 241 -3.64 13.49 22.03
C SER A 241 -2.42 13.19 22.93
N GLN A 242 -1.24 13.01 22.36
CA GLN A 242 0.01 12.74 23.11
C GLN A 242 0.87 14.00 23.28
N GLN A 243 0.48 15.13 22.69
CA GLN A 243 1.20 16.39 22.81
C GLN A 243 1.46 16.81 24.28
N PRO A 244 0.48 16.72 25.22
CA PRO A 244 0.72 17.08 26.62
C PRO A 244 1.79 16.20 27.31
N LEU A 245 1.94 14.93 26.88
CA LEU A 245 3.01 14.06 27.39
C LEU A 245 4.38 14.55 26.91
N ALA A 246 4.49 14.86 25.61
CA ALA A 246 5.73 15.38 25.03
C ALA A 246 6.17 16.70 25.70
N GLU A 247 5.22 17.60 25.97
CA GLU A 247 5.49 18.87 26.68
C GLU A 247 6.01 18.66 28.09
N ARG A 248 5.43 17.73 28.87
CA ARG A 248 5.95 17.40 30.19
C ARG A 248 7.36 16.84 30.16
N ILE A 249 7.66 15.97 29.20
CA ILE A 249 9.01 15.40 29.03
C ILE A 249 10.00 16.51 28.68
N ALA A 250 9.69 17.37 27.73
CA ALA A 250 10.56 18.46 27.30
C ALA A 250 10.84 19.46 28.44
N SER A 251 9.81 19.83 29.22
CA SER A 251 9.96 20.71 30.37
C SER A 251 10.85 20.11 31.48
N GLY A 252 10.74 18.79 31.71
CA GLY A 252 11.58 18.08 32.67
C GLY A 252 13.07 18.13 32.31
N VAL A 253 13.40 18.02 31.04
CA VAL A 253 14.80 18.12 30.56
C VAL A 253 15.29 19.57 30.61
N GLY A 254 14.48 20.55 30.24
CA GLY A 254 14.81 21.98 30.30
C GLY A 254 15.17 22.44 31.72
N GLY A 255 14.46 21.96 32.75
CA GLY A 255 14.78 22.20 34.14
C GLY A 255 16.12 21.60 34.60
N MET A 256 16.50 20.45 34.09
CA MET A 256 17.79 19.80 34.40
C MET A 256 19.01 20.57 33.83
N LEU A 257 18.89 21.09 32.62
CA LEU A 257 19.97 21.82 31.93
C LEU A 257 20.18 23.23 32.51
N ALA A 258 19.15 23.85 33.08
CA ALA A 258 19.24 25.16 33.72
C ALA A 258 19.93 25.15 35.11
N VAL A 259 20.03 23.98 35.77
CA VAL A 259 20.67 23.81 37.08
C VAL A 259 22.17 23.56 36.96
N SER A 260 22.71 23.31 35.77
CA SER A 260 24.11 22.98 35.50
C SER A 260 24.94 24.16 34.97
N SER A 261 24.37 25.36 34.90
CA SER A 261 25.01 26.66 34.55
C SER A 261 25.06 27.59 35.75
#